data_b24b97c59e8c80b30099ae36059e4ec4
#
_entry.id   b24b97c59e8c80b30099ae36059e4ec4
#
_cell.length_a   1.000
_cell.length_b   1.000
_cell.length_c   1.000
_cell.angle_alpha   90.00
_cell.angle_beta   90.00
_cell.angle_gamma   90.00
#
_symmetry.space_group_name_H-M   'P 1'
#
loop_
_entity.id
_entity.type
_entity.pdbx_description
1 polymer ?
#
loop_
_entity_poly.entity_id
_entity_poly.type
_entity_poly.pdbx_seq_one_letter_code
_entity_poly.pdbx_strand_id
1 'polypeptide(L)'
;KYSYSPYVMIYHLFDYLMRQGIALPFSRLFTYVSFRVGMAVILALLISTIWGGRIIHFLQRKQIGELVRDLGLEGEQTKKGTPTMGGIIIIMAILIPTLLFARLDNIYILLMIVTTVLMGLLGFADDYIKVFKKDKNGLKEHYKILGQVFLGLIVGVTLYLSPSVVIKRNSEVVREGGAREIRFETTDTKSLATSIPFIKNNNLDYSEIIPLKDPAMKKILGVTIFIMMTVVVVMLLSNGVNLTDGVDGLASGSSAIV
;
A
#
# COMPACT_ATOMS: atom_id res chain seq x y z
N LYS A 1 23.50 -10.92 19.72
CA LYS A 1 23.68 -11.26 18.28
C LYS A 1 22.59 -10.51 17.51
N TYR A 2 22.91 -9.33 16.96
CA TYR A 2 21.99 -8.63 16.07
C TYR A 2 21.93 -9.41 14.75
N SER A 3 20.80 -10.07 14.49
CA SER A 3 20.53 -10.68 13.20
C SER A 3 20.40 -9.55 12.18
N TYR A 4 21.44 -9.35 11.39
CA TYR A 4 21.41 -8.39 10.28
C TYR A 4 20.38 -8.89 9.27
N SER A 5 19.42 -8.03 8.95
CA SER A 5 18.43 -8.33 7.90
C SER A 5 19.07 -8.10 6.53
N PRO A 6 19.34 -9.14 5.74
CA PRO A 6 20.07 -9.01 4.47
C PRO A 6 19.24 -8.37 3.33
N TYR A 7 18.03 -7.90 3.59
CA TYR A 7 17.03 -7.63 2.55
C TYR A 7 16.72 -6.15 2.30
N VAL A 8 17.56 -5.24 2.76
CA VAL A 8 17.45 -3.81 2.45
C VAL A 8 18.48 -3.45 1.38
N MET A 9 18.05 -2.87 0.26
CA MET A 9 18.94 -2.62 -0.89
C MET A 9 20.16 -1.77 -0.51
N ILE A 10 19.97 -0.68 0.23
CA ILE A 10 21.06 0.16 0.74
C ILE A 10 21.97 -0.59 1.72
N TYR A 11 21.41 -1.50 2.52
CA TYR A 11 22.20 -2.34 3.42
C TYR A 11 23.17 -3.23 2.64
N HIS A 12 22.71 -3.87 1.57
CA HIS A 12 23.60 -4.68 0.71
C HIS A 12 24.72 -3.87 0.07
N LEU A 13 24.42 -2.64 -0.34
CA LEU A 13 25.45 -1.73 -0.85
C LEU A 13 26.50 -1.45 0.20
N PHE A 14 26.11 -1.13 1.44
CA PHE A 14 27.07 -0.87 2.53
C PHE A 14 27.83 -2.12 2.96
N ASP A 15 27.20 -3.28 3.02
CA ASP A 15 27.85 -4.56 3.32
C ASP A 15 28.90 -4.90 2.25
N TYR A 16 28.56 -4.71 0.97
CA TYR A 16 29.49 -4.89 -0.13
C TYR A 16 30.69 -3.93 -0.02
N LEU A 17 30.47 -2.64 0.24
CA LEU A 17 31.54 -1.65 0.39
C LEU A 17 32.44 -1.96 1.59
N MET A 18 31.86 -2.42 2.72
CA MET A 18 32.65 -2.84 3.88
C MET A 18 33.52 -4.06 3.58
N ARG A 19 33.04 -5.04 2.81
CA ARG A 19 33.83 -6.20 2.36
C ARG A 19 34.99 -5.81 1.43
N GLN A 20 34.84 -4.69 0.71
CA GLN A 20 35.90 -4.10 -0.11
C GLN A 20 36.90 -3.25 0.70
N GLY A 21 36.79 -3.25 2.04
CA GLY A 21 37.66 -2.46 2.91
C GLY A 21 37.30 -0.98 3.03
N ILE A 22 36.19 -0.54 2.45
CA ILE A 22 35.68 0.84 2.54
C ILE A 22 34.77 0.94 3.77
N ALA A 23 35.34 1.31 4.91
CA ALA A 23 34.57 1.56 6.13
C ALA A 23 33.87 2.93 6.04
N LEU A 24 32.57 2.94 5.73
CA LEU A 24 31.80 4.18 5.76
C LEU A 24 31.33 4.46 7.21
N PRO A 25 31.68 5.63 7.78
CA PRO A 25 31.09 6.07 9.03
C PRO A 25 29.56 6.15 8.80
N PHE A 26 28.78 5.78 9.81
CA PHE A 26 27.29 5.77 9.75
C PHE A 26 26.62 4.57 9.09
N SER A 27 27.33 3.61 8.47
CA SER A 27 26.71 2.40 7.89
C SER A 27 25.83 1.64 8.91
N ARG A 28 26.20 1.64 10.18
CA ARG A 28 25.45 1.04 11.28
C ARG A 28 24.10 1.71 11.54
N LEU A 29 23.90 2.98 11.18
CA LEU A 29 22.62 3.67 11.36
C LEU A 29 21.52 3.06 10.52
N PHE A 30 21.84 2.50 9.35
CA PHE A 30 20.87 1.84 8.47
C PHE A 30 20.32 0.51 9.03
N THR A 31 20.86 0.01 10.15
CA THR A 31 20.26 -1.13 10.86
C THR A 31 19.02 -0.71 11.66
N TYR A 32 18.93 0.56 12.04
CA TYR A 32 17.78 1.09 12.81
C TYR A 32 16.61 1.44 11.88
N VAL A 33 15.42 0.92 12.21
CA VAL A 33 14.20 1.18 11.43
C VAL A 33 13.86 2.67 11.39
N SER A 34 13.93 3.35 12.54
CA SER A 34 13.64 4.78 12.67
C SER A 34 14.52 5.65 11.76
N PHE A 35 15.82 5.31 11.68
CA PHE A 35 16.74 6.03 10.78
C PHE A 35 16.35 5.83 9.31
N ARG A 36 16.04 4.61 8.91
CA ARG A 36 15.61 4.31 7.53
C ARG A 36 14.30 5.00 7.17
N VAL A 37 13.34 5.04 8.10
CA VAL A 37 12.07 5.77 7.90
C VAL A 37 12.34 7.25 7.73
N GLY A 38 13.16 7.86 8.59
CA GLY A 38 13.53 9.27 8.47
C GLY A 38 14.19 9.59 7.12
N MET A 39 15.14 8.74 6.69
CA MET A 39 15.80 8.90 5.38
C MET A 39 14.84 8.71 4.20
N ALA A 40 13.89 7.77 4.31
CA ALA A 40 12.88 7.56 3.29
C ALA A 40 11.96 8.80 3.14
N VAL A 41 11.54 9.39 4.27
CA VAL A 41 10.72 10.62 4.26
C VAL A 41 11.49 11.79 3.65
N ILE A 42 12.75 11.99 4.06
CA ILE A 42 13.60 13.06 3.51
C ILE A 42 13.76 12.88 1.99
N LEU A 43 14.06 11.65 1.54
CA LEU A 43 14.23 11.37 0.11
C LEU A 43 12.92 11.56 -0.67
N ALA A 44 11.78 11.15 -0.12
CA ALA A 44 10.47 11.36 -0.74
C ALA A 44 10.16 12.85 -0.91
N LEU A 45 10.44 13.68 0.11
CA LEU A 45 10.28 15.13 0.05
C LEU A 45 11.23 15.76 -0.99
N LEU A 46 12.49 15.32 -1.05
CA LEU A 46 13.44 15.80 -2.05
C LEU A 46 13.01 15.44 -3.48
N ILE A 47 12.55 14.22 -3.71
CA ILE A 47 12.03 13.80 -5.01
C ILE A 47 10.82 14.65 -5.40
N SER A 48 9.87 14.80 -4.48
CA SER A 48 8.64 15.55 -4.73
C SER A 48 8.92 17.04 -5.01
N THR A 49 9.81 17.69 -4.25
CA THR A 49 10.08 19.13 -4.40
C THR A 49 10.99 19.43 -5.58
N ILE A 50 12.09 18.67 -5.75
CA ILE A 50 13.09 18.97 -6.77
C ILE A 50 12.63 18.47 -8.15
N TRP A 51 12.18 17.23 -8.23
CA TRP A 51 11.77 16.62 -9.50
C TRP A 51 10.32 16.94 -9.86
N GLY A 52 9.46 17.16 -8.85
CA GLY A 52 8.08 17.54 -9.06
C GLY A 52 7.95 18.75 -9.96
N GLY A 53 8.67 19.85 -9.65
CA GLY A 53 8.67 21.05 -10.48
C GLY A 53 9.13 20.80 -11.93
N ARG A 54 10.19 20.00 -12.11
CA ARG A 54 10.70 19.67 -13.45
C ARG A 54 9.71 18.84 -14.27
N ILE A 55 9.05 17.86 -13.63
CA ILE A 55 8.03 17.02 -14.28
C ILE A 55 6.81 17.84 -14.64
N ILE A 56 6.34 18.72 -13.74
CA ILE A 56 5.23 19.64 -14.01
C ILE A 56 5.53 20.51 -15.23
N HIS A 57 6.70 21.14 -15.27
CA HIS A 57 7.09 21.96 -16.43
C HIS A 57 7.22 21.15 -17.73
N PHE A 58 7.71 19.92 -17.65
CA PHE A 58 7.77 19.02 -18.80
C PHE A 58 6.37 18.68 -19.33
N LEU A 59 5.44 18.33 -18.43
CA LEU A 59 4.05 18.03 -18.77
C LEU A 59 3.34 19.26 -19.38
N GLN A 60 3.55 20.45 -18.81
CA GLN A 60 3.02 21.71 -19.35
C GLN A 60 3.55 22.02 -20.75
N ARG A 61 4.85 21.83 -21.00
CA ARG A 61 5.46 22.04 -22.35
C ARG A 61 4.88 21.10 -23.40
N LYS A 62 4.51 19.90 -23.01
CA LYS A 62 3.87 18.92 -23.91
C LYS A 62 2.38 19.17 -24.08
N GLN A 63 1.85 20.27 -23.52
CA GLN A 63 0.41 20.62 -23.53
C GLN A 63 -0.47 19.47 -23.01
N ILE A 64 0.07 18.70 -22.05
CA ILE A 64 -0.65 17.66 -21.35
C ILE A 64 -1.48 18.35 -20.27
N GLY A 65 -2.49 19.12 -20.67
CA GLY A 65 -3.41 19.80 -19.79
C GLY A 65 -4.74 19.09 -19.70
N GLU A 66 -5.40 19.24 -18.57
CA GLU A 66 -6.73 18.71 -18.37
C GLU A 66 -7.72 19.34 -19.36
N LEU A 67 -8.51 18.52 -20.04
CA LEU A 67 -9.69 18.95 -20.75
C LEU A 67 -10.78 19.22 -19.71
N VAL A 68 -10.82 20.48 -19.21
CA VAL A 68 -11.82 20.90 -18.22
C VAL A 68 -13.21 20.60 -18.78
N ARG A 69 -14.01 19.83 -18.04
CA ARG A 69 -15.43 19.65 -18.33
C ARG A 69 -16.11 20.97 -17.97
N ASP A 70 -16.85 21.54 -18.90
CA ASP A 70 -17.68 22.71 -18.61
C ASP A 70 -18.94 22.22 -17.86
N LEU A 71 -18.88 22.27 -16.54
CA LEU A 71 -19.99 21.92 -15.66
C LEU A 71 -20.70 23.15 -15.12
N GLY A 72 -20.26 24.35 -15.53
CA GLY A 72 -20.82 25.63 -15.07
C GLY A 72 -20.50 25.98 -13.61
N LEU A 73 -19.47 25.35 -13.02
CA LEU A 73 -19.07 25.62 -11.64
C LEU A 73 -18.07 26.77 -11.56
N GLU A 74 -18.23 27.64 -10.57
CA GLU A 74 -17.26 28.69 -10.28
C GLU A 74 -15.91 28.07 -9.91
N GLY A 75 -14.83 28.47 -10.62
CA GLY A 75 -13.48 27.97 -10.40
C GLY A 75 -12.96 27.01 -11.46
N GLU A 76 -13.79 26.49 -12.37
CA GLU A 76 -13.33 25.62 -13.45
C GLU A 76 -12.30 26.29 -14.38
N GLN A 77 -12.44 27.59 -14.59
CA GLN A 77 -11.52 28.35 -15.44
C GLN A 77 -10.13 28.51 -14.83
N THR A 78 -9.99 28.44 -13.51
CA THR A 78 -8.69 28.53 -12.82
C THR A 78 -7.88 27.24 -12.99
N LYS A 79 -8.52 26.10 -13.29
CA LYS A 79 -7.88 24.81 -13.57
C LYS A 79 -7.38 24.64 -15.00
N LYS A 80 -7.72 25.57 -15.89
CA LYS A 80 -7.21 25.59 -17.27
C LYS A 80 -5.68 25.69 -17.27
N GLY A 81 -5.00 24.65 -17.79
CA GLY A 81 -3.54 24.61 -17.85
C GLY A 81 -2.86 23.85 -16.72
N THR A 82 -3.61 23.32 -15.74
CA THR A 82 -3.07 22.36 -14.78
C THR A 82 -2.71 21.07 -15.51
N PRO A 83 -1.47 20.58 -15.43
CA PRO A 83 -1.09 19.36 -16.12
C PRO A 83 -1.74 18.15 -15.46
N THR A 84 -2.25 17.22 -16.26
CA THR A 84 -2.64 15.87 -15.82
C THR A 84 -1.42 14.97 -15.68
N MET A 85 -1.58 13.75 -15.15
CA MET A 85 -0.52 12.76 -14.92
C MET A 85 0.45 13.12 -13.77
N GLY A 86 0.09 14.04 -12.88
CA GLY A 86 0.89 14.40 -11.71
C GLY A 86 1.14 13.22 -10.74
N GLY A 87 0.28 12.19 -10.79
CA GLY A 87 0.44 10.96 -10.02
C GLY A 87 1.78 10.23 -10.20
N ILE A 88 2.46 10.45 -11.33
CA ILE A 88 3.81 9.91 -11.56
C ILE A 88 4.80 10.42 -10.51
N ILE A 89 4.70 11.69 -10.11
CA ILE A 89 5.56 12.29 -9.09
C ILE A 89 5.36 11.59 -7.75
N ILE A 90 4.09 11.37 -7.38
CA ILE A 90 3.70 10.70 -6.13
C ILE A 90 4.21 9.26 -6.12
N ILE A 91 3.99 8.52 -7.20
CA ILE A 91 4.45 7.13 -7.34
C ILE A 91 5.97 7.04 -7.21
N MET A 92 6.72 7.91 -7.88
CA MET A 92 8.19 7.96 -7.77
C MET A 92 8.65 8.31 -6.35
N ALA A 93 8.00 9.29 -5.72
CA ALA A 93 8.31 9.72 -4.35
C ALA A 93 8.02 8.63 -3.30
N ILE A 94 7.10 7.71 -3.57
CA ILE A 94 6.81 6.56 -2.70
C ILE A 94 7.71 5.37 -3.04
N LEU A 95 7.78 4.96 -4.31
CA LEU A 95 8.45 3.71 -4.70
C LEU A 95 9.96 3.78 -4.53
N ILE A 96 10.61 4.89 -4.93
CA ILE A 96 12.08 4.99 -4.89
C ILE A 96 12.60 4.86 -3.44
N PRO A 97 12.11 5.63 -2.45
CA PRO A 97 12.55 5.48 -1.07
C PRO A 97 12.18 4.11 -0.49
N THR A 98 11.00 3.57 -0.83
CA THR A 98 10.58 2.25 -0.35
C THR A 98 11.51 1.15 -0.84
N LEU A 99 11.88 1.14 -2.12
CA LEU A 99 12.83 0.17 -2.68
C LEU A 99 14.22 0.28 -2.05
N LEU A 100 14.66 1.50 -1.70
CA LEU A 100 15.98 1.73 -1.13
C LEU A 100 16.05 1.37 0.36
N PHE A 101 15.04 1.75 1.16
CA PHE A 101 15.12 1.72 2.62
C PHE A 101 14.24 0.66 3.28
N ALA A 102 13.21 0.13 2.58
CA ALA A 102 12.34 -0.86 3.16
C ALA A 102 12.93 -2.29 3.09
N ARG A 103 12.42 -3.16 3.93
CA ARG A 103 12.75 -4.59 3.93
C ARG A 103 11.94 -5.30 2.86
N LEU A 104 12.58 -5.61 1.74
CA LEU A 104 11.93 -6.25 0.60
C LEU A 104 11.61 -7.74 0.81
N ASP A 105 12.09 -8.35 1.89
CA ASP A 105 11.70 -9.70 2.33
C ASP A 105 10.32 -9.74 3.02
N ASN A 106 9.81 -8.58 3.43
CA ASN A 106 8.51 -8.50 4.08
C ASN A 106 7.39 -8.54 3.06
N ILE A 107 6.54 -9.56 3.16
CA ILE A 107 5.41 -9.76 2.23
C ILE A 107 4.46 -8.57 2.17
N TYR A 108 4.27 -7.88 3.29
CA TYR A 108 3.42 -6.67 3.33
C TYR A 108 4.01 -5.53 2.51
N ILE A 109 5.33 -5.34 2.58
CA ILE A 109 6.04 -4.33 1.76
C ILE A 109 5.93 -4.68 0.27
N LEU A 110 6.13 -5.95 -0.09
CA LEU A 110 5.98 -6.40 -1.48
C LEU A 110 4.54 -6.18 -1.98
N LEU A 111 3.53 -6.52 -1.18
CA LEU A 111 2.13 -6.27 -1.53
C LEU A 111 1.85 -4.77 -1.71
N MET A 112 2.38 -3.91 -0.85
CA MET A 112 2.23 -2.45 -0.99
C MET A 112 2.89 -1.93 -2.27
N ILE A 113 4.09 -2.42 -2.61
CA ILE A 113 4.77 -2.07 -3.87
C ILE A 113 3.93 -2.52 -5.07
N VAL A 114 3.49 -3.78 -5.09
CA VAL A 114 2.66 -4.34 -6.17
C VAL A 114 1.36 -3.55 -6.32
N THR A 115 0.69 -3.25 -5.21
CA THR A 115 -0.53 -2.45 -5.19
C THR A 115 -0.29 -1.05 -5.77
N THR A 116 0.76 -0.37 -5.32
CA THR A 116 1.11 0.97 -5.81
C THR A 116 1.42 0.96 -7.31
N VAL A 117 2.17 -0.04 -7.79
CA VAL A 117 2.52 -0.16 -9.21
C VAL A 117 1.28 -0.47 -10.05
N LEU A 118 0.48 -1.46 -9.67
CA LEU A 118 -0.70 -1.85 -10.45
C LEU A 118 -1.77 -0.74 -10.49
N MET A 119 -2.07 -0.11 -9.36
CA MET A 119 -3.01 1.00 -9.32
C MET A 119 -2.46 2.23 -10.05
N GLY A 120 -1.15 2.47 -9.92
CA GLY A 120 -0.46 3.52 -10.66
C GLY A 120 -0.52 3.32 -12.17
N LEU A 121 -0.35 2.08 -12.66
CA LEU A 121 -0.49 1.75 -14.08
C LEU A 121 -1.93 1.92 -14.57
N LEU A 122 -2.93 1.55 -13.78
CA LEU A 122 -4.34 1.78 -14.12
C LEU A 122 -4.65 3.28 -14.21
N GLY A 123 -4.20 4.09 -13.24
CA GLY A 123 -4.36 5.54 -13.29
C GLY A 123 -3.62 6.17 -14.47
N PHE A 124 -2.38 5.73 -14.71
CA PHE A 124 -1.60 6.17 -15.87
C PHE A 124 -2.30 5.85 -17.21
N ALA A 125 -2.86 4.63 -17.34
CA ALA A 125 -3.61 4.24 -18.54
C ALA A 125 -4.87 5.10 -18.74
N ASP A 126 -5.58 5.43 -17.65
CA ASP A 126 -6.74 6.33 -17.68
C ASP A 126 -6.35 7.73 -18.19
N ASP A 127 -5.32 8.31 -17.60
CA ASP A 127 -4.82 9.63 -17.99
C ASP A 127 -4.22 9.63 -19.41
N TYR A 128 -3.51 8.57 -19.80
CA TYR A 128 -2.97 8.43 -21.13
C TYR A 128 -4.06 8.44 -22.22
N ILE A 129 -5.18 7.73 -21.97
CA ILE A 129 -6.31 7.73 -22.90
C ILE A 129 -6.94 9.11 -22.99
N LYS A 130 -7.14 9.80 -21.84
CA LYS A 130 -7.70 11.15 -21.80
C LYS A 130 -6.86 12.15 -22.58
N VAL A 131 -5.54 12.11 -22.39
CA VAL A 131 -4.62 13.09 -22.96
C VAL A 131 -4.28 12.81 -24.41
N PHE A 132 -3.80 11.59 -24.71
CA PHE A 132 -3.26 11.27 -26.03
C PHE A 132 -4.34 10.82 -27.03
N LYS A 133 -5.38 10.12 -26.56
CA LYS A 133 -6.50 9.73 -27.41
C LYS A 133 -7.63 10.76 -27.42
N LYS A 134 -7.51 11.82 -26.60
CA LYS A 134 -8.51 12.91 -26.45
C LYS A 134 -9.91 12.38 -26.11
N ASP A 135 -9.99 11.21 -25.47
CA ASP A 135 -11.25 10.66 -24.99
C ASP A 135 -11.49 11.14 -23.56
N LYS A 136 -12.45 12.03 -23.39
CA LYS A 136 -12.81 12.62 -22.10
C LYS A 136 -13.24 11.59 -21.04
N ASN A 137 -13.70 10.41 -21.48
CA ASN A 137 -14.16 9.36 -20.55
C ASN A 137 -13.00 8.55 -19.98
N GLY A 138 -11.81 8.59 -20.62
CA GLY A 138 -10.64 7.83 -20.20
C GLY A 138 -10.84 6.32 -20.34
N LEU A 139 -10.31 5.57 -19.37
CA LEU A 139 -10.45 4.11 -19.34
C LEU A 139 -11.89 3.74 -18.96
N LYS A 140 -12.54 2.87 -19.76
CA LYS A 140 -13.90 2.42 -19.47
C LYS A 140 -14.01 1.77 -18.09
N GLU A 141 -15.11 2.04 -17.36
CA GLU A 141 -15.29 1.64 -15.96
C GLU A 141 -15.07 0.14 -15.72
N HIS A 142 -15.53 -0.72 -16.65
CA HIS A 142 -15.35 -2.17 -16.48
C HIS A 142 -13.89 -2.61 -16.46
N TYR A 143 -12.98 -1.92 -17.19
CA TYR A 143 -11.54 -2.20 -17.10
C TYR A 143 -10.93 -1.74 -15.78
N LYS A 144 -11.41 -0.62 -15.22
CA LYS A 144 -11.00 -0.17 -13.88
C LYS A 144 -11.42 -1.19 -12.83
N ILE A 145 -12.67 -1.64 -12.87
CA ILE A 145 -13.20 -2.66 -11.96
C ILE A 145 -12.42 -3.97 -12.11
N LEU A 146 -12.16 -4.41 -13.36
CA LEU A 146 -11.39 -5.63 -13.60
C LEU A 146 -9.98 -5.55 -12.99
N GLY A 147 -9.30 -4.42 -13.14
CA GLY A 147 -8.00 -4.20 -12.53
C GLY A 147 -8.04 -4.21 -10.99
N GLN A 148 -9.07 -3.60 -10.39
CA GLN A 148 -9.27 -3.61 -8.94
C GLN A 148 -9.57 -5.02 -8.42
N VAL A 149 -10.42 -5.78 -9.10
CA VAL A 149 -10.71 -7.18 -8.77
C VAL A 149 -9.44 -8.04 -8.87
N PHE A 150 -8.69 -7.89 -9.96
CA PHE A 150 -7.43 -8.61 -10.15
C PHE A 150 -6.43 -8.31 -9.04
N LEU A 151 -6.27 -7.04 -8.66
CA LEU A 151 -5.43 -6.65 -7.53
C LEU A 151 -5.93 -7.25 -6.22
N GLY A 152 -7.23 -7.15 -5.94
CA GLY A 152 -7.84 -7.71 -4.72
C GLY A 152 -7.64 -9.22 -4.62
N LEU A 153 -7.70 -9.94 -5.75
CA LEU A 153 -7.36 -11.37 -5.80
C LEU A 153 -5.89 -11.63 -5.49
N ILE A 154 -4.96 -10.88 -6.08
CA ILE A 154 -3.52 -11.00 -5.78
C ILE A 154 -3.30 -10.81 -4.28
N VAL A 155 -3.84 -9.74 -3.70
CA VAL A 155 -3.67 -9.44 -2.27
C VAL A 155 -4.30 -10.54 -1.41
N GLY A 156 -5.56 -10.90 -1.64
CA GLY A 156 -6.26 -11.90 -0.83
C GLY A 156 -5.62 -13.28 -0.89
N VAL A 157 -5.24 -13.73 -2.08
CA VAL A 157 -4.55 -15.03 -2.27
C VAL A 157 -3.17 -15.02 -1.61
N THR A 158 -2.40 -13.93 -1.77
CA THR A 158 -1.08 -13.80 -1.16
C THR A 158 -1.16 -13.79 0.37
N LEU A 159 -2.10 -13.03 0.95
CA LEU A 159 -2.32 -13.01 2.40
C LEU A 159 -2.71 -14.39 2.94
N TYR A 160 -3.51 -15.15 2.20
CA TYR A 160 -3.88 -16.50 2.59
C TYR A 160 -2.73 -17.50 2.47
N LEU A 161 -2.01 -17.50 1.34
CA LEU A 161 -0.97 -18.51 1.06
C LEU A 161 0.33 -18.24 1.82
N SER A 162 0.68 -16.98 2.07
CA SER A 162 1.96 -16.65 2.71
C SER A 162 2.04 -17.17 4.15
N PRO A 163 3.05 -17.98 4.48
CA PRO A 163 3.27 -18.44 5.85
C PRO A 163 3.70 -17.32 6.81
N SER A 164 4.20 -16.19 6.27
CA SER A 164 4.63 -15.04 7.07
C SER A 164 3.46 -14.18 7.55
N VAL A 165 2.24 -14.41 7.05
CA VAL A 165 1.03 -13.72 7.48
C VAL A 165 0.42 -14.48 8.64
N VAL A 166 0.66 -13.98 9.84
CA VAL A 166 0.21 -14.60 11.10
C VAL A 166 -0.39 -13.53 12.02
N ILE A 167 -1.39 -13.93 12.79
CA ILE A 167 -1.94 -13.10 13.87
C ILE A 167 -1.23 -13.50 15.16
N LYS A 168 -0.68 -12.50 15.84
CA LYS A 168 -0.08 -12.69 17.15
C LYS A 168 -1.19 -12.67 18.20
N ARG A 169 -1.48 -13.83 18.79
CA ARG A 169 -2.38 -13.94 19.94
C ARG A 169 -1.56 -13.94 21.22
N ASN A 170 -1.90 -13.03 22.12
CA ASN A 170 -1.40 -13.09 23.49
C ASN A 170 -2.31 -14.03 24.28
N SER A 171 -1.82 -15.18 24.69
CA SER A 171 -2.51 -16.10 25.59
C SER A 171 -2.01 -15.88 27.02
N GLU A 172 -2.95 -15.75 27.96
CA GLU A 172 -2.62 -15.79 29.39
C GLU A 172 -2.34 -17.24 29.78
N VAL A 173 -1.13 -17.55 30.18
CA VAL A 173 -0.79 -18.86 30.73
C VAL A 173 -0.96 -18.79 32.23
N VAL A 174 -1.98 -19.46 32.76
CA VAL A 174 -2.17 -19.65 34.21
C VAL A 174 -1.30 -20.84 34.63
N ARG A 175 -0.25 -20.62 35.41
CA ARG A 175 0.49 -21.71 36.02
C ARG A 175 -0.26 -22.30 37.21
N GLU A 176 -0.34 -23.64 37.28
CA GLU A 176 -0.78 -24.38 38.47
C GLU A 176 0.12 -24.02 39.64
N GLY A 177 -0.43 -23.29 40.61
CA GLY A 177 0.31 -22.88 41.82
C GLY A 177 -0.19 -21.57 42.46
N GLY A 178 -1.32 -21.03 42.04
CA GLY A 178 -2.02 -19.95 42.77
C GLY A 178 -1.46 -18.53 42.61
N ALA A 179 -0.31 -18.32 41.98
CA ALA A 179 0.17 -17.00 41.60
C ALA A 179 -0.18 -16.72 40.11
N ARG A 180 -1.03 -15.74 39.86
CA ARG A 180 -1.32 -15.25 38.49
C ARG A 180 -0.05 -14.56 37.93
N GLU A 181 0.80 -15.32 37.32
CA GLU A 181 1.85 -14.74 36.47
C GLU A 181 1.26 -14.57 35.07
N ILE A 182 0.93 -13.34 34.70
CA ILE A 182 0.50 -13.01 33.35
C ILE A 182 1.74 -13.08 32.45
N ARG A 183 1.97 -14.23 31.85
CA ARG A 183 3.00 -14.41 30.84
C ARG A 183 2.31 -14.30 29.48
N PHE A 184 2.61 -13.22 28.76
CA PHE A 184 2.13 -13.09 27.37
C PHE A 184 2.96 -14.03 26.50
N GLU A 185 2.44 -15.21 26.25
CA GLU A 185 3.00 -16.09 25.25
C GLU A 185 2.39 -15.73 23.89
N THR A 186 3.23 -15.17 23.02
CA THR A 186 2.82 -14.78 21.68
C THR A 186 2.86 -16.01 20.79
N THR A 187 1.69 -16.59 20.50
CA THR A 187 1.58 -17.69 19.53
C THR A 187 1.23 -17.12 18.16
N ASP A 188 2.07 -17.45 17.18
CA ASP A 188 1.81 -17.11 15.77
C ASP A 188 0.76 -18.08 15.22
N THR A 189 -0.46 -17.61 15.06
CA THR A 189 -1.56 -18.42 14.50
C THR A 189 -1.98 -17.87 13.14
N LYS A 190 -2.14 -18.78 12.16
CA LYS A 190 -2.74 -18.43 10.89
C LYS A 190 -4.26 -18.37 11.06
N SER A 191 -4.85 -17.21 10.88
CA SER A 191 -6.28 -17.01 11.05
C SER A 191 -6.87 -16.32 9.82
N LEU A 192 -8.12 -16.66 9.50
CA LEU A 192 -8.94 -15.99 8.48
C LEU A 192 -9.74 -14.83 9.09
N ALA A 193 -9.26 -14.23 10.16
CA ALA A 193 -9.94 -13.15 10.85
C ALA A 193 -9.48 -11.78 10.36
N THR A 194 -10.44 -10.88 10.24
CA THR A 194 -10.19 -9.46 9.96
C THR A 194 -10.61 -8.65 11.19
N SER A 195 -9.80 -7.66 11.55
CA SER A 195 -10.14 -6.73 12.62
C SER A 195 -11.20 -5.74 12.13
N ILE A 196 -12.38 -5.79 12.74
CA ILE A 196 -13.46 -4.86 12.44
C ILE A 196 -13.75 -4.05 13.72
N PRO A 197 -13.66 -2.71 13.67
CA PRO A 197 -14.00 -1.88 14.80
C PRO A 197 -15.48 -2.06 15.17
N PHE A 198 -15.81 -1.93 16.45
CA PHE A 198 -17.16 -2.01 17.02
C PHE A 198 -17.79 -3.41 17.13
N ILE A 199 -17.11 -4.48 16.73
CA ILE A 199 -17.54 -5.86 16.99
C ILE A 199 -16.90 -6.37 18.28
N LYS A 200 -17.61 -7.24 19.00
CA LYS A 200 -17.07 -7.90 20.21
C LYS A 200 -15.76 -8.62 19.86
N ASN A 201 -14.70 -8.33 20.63
CA ASN A 201 -13.31 -8.78 20.42
C ASN A 201 -12.61 -8.17 19.18
N ASN A 202 -13.20 -7.22 18.48
CA ASN A 202 -12.65 -6.56 17.28
C ASN A 202 -12.16 -7.53 16.18
N ASN A 203 -12.61 -8.78 16.19
CA ASN A 203 -12.19 -9.81 15.24
C ASN A 203 -13.42 -10.50 14.65
N LEU A 204 -13.47 -10.57 13.33
CA LEU A 204 -14.42 -11.34 12.56
C LEU A 204 -13.69 -12.51 11.88
N ASP A 205 -13.88 -13.73 12.40
CA ASP A 205 -13.35 -14.93 11.75
C ASP A 205 -14.39 -15.44 10.75
N TYR A 206 -14.05 -15.39 9.48
CA TYR A 206 -14.96 -15.80 8.39
C TYR A 206 -15.33 -17.28 8.46
N SER A 207 -14.51 -18.10 9.09
CA SER A 207 -14.82 -19.52 9.26
C SER A 207 -15.92 -19.72 10.31
N GLU A 208 -16.03 -18.85 11.32
CA GLU A 208 -17.04 -18.97 12.37
C GLU A 208 -18.45 -18.58 11.92
N ILE A 209 -18.56 -17.73 10.89
CA ILE A 209 -19.86 -17.30 10.35
C ILE A 209 -20.58 -18.45 9.64
N ILE A 210 -19.85 -19.50 9.24
CA ILE A 210 -20.39 -20.58 8.40
C ILE A 210 -20.96 -21.69 9.28
N PRO A 211 -22.28 -21.94 9.24
CA PRO A 211 -22.95 -22.94 10.09
C PRO A 211 -22.84 -24.37 9.52
N LEU A 212 -21.68 -24.73 8.92
CA LEU A 212 -21.45 -26.06 8.40
C LEU A 212 -20.72 -26.95 9.41
N LYS A 213 -21.08 -28.24 9.44
CA LYS A 213 -20.43 -29.22 10.31
C LYS A 213 -19.16 -29.83 9.71
N ASP A 214 -19.05 -29.84 8.38
CA ASP A 214 -17.88 -30.36 7.69
C ASP A 214 -16.69 -29.37 7.77
N PRO A 215 -15.56 -29.75 8.42
CA PRO A 215 -14.42 -28.87 8.59
C PRO A 215 -13.75 -28.48 7.26
N ALA A 216 -13.75 -29.37 6.26
CA ALA A 216 -13.13 -29.11 4.96
C ALA A 216 -13.92 -28.05 4.18
N MET A 217 -15.23 -28.20 4.09
CA MET A 217 -16.12 -27.25 3.46
C MET A 217 -16.12 -25.89 4.18
N LYS A 218 -16.14 -25.92 5.51
CA LYS A 218 -16.04 -24.71 6.33
C LYS A 218 -14.78 -23.91 6.03
N LYS A 219 -13.64 -24.57 5.92
CA LYS A 219 -12.36 -23.94 5.58
C LYS A 219 -12.37 -23.35 4.15
N ILE A 220 -12.87 -24.10 3.16
CA ILE A 220 -12.92 -23.65 1.76
C ILE A 220 -13.79 -22.41 1.64
N LEU A 221 -14.99 -22.44 2.22
CA LEU A 221 -15.92 -21.30 2.19
C LEU A 221 -15.35 -20.10 2.97
N GLY A 222 -14.71 -20.31 4.12
CA GLY A 222 -14.07 -19.25 4.89
C GLY A 222 -12.99 -18.53 4.09
N VAL A 223 -12.13 -19.28 3.39
CA VAL A 223 -11.11 -18.71 2.48
C VAL A 223 -11.74 -17.94 1.33
N THR A 224 -12.78 -18.49 0.71
CA THR A 224 -13.49 -17.84 -0.39
C THR A 224 -14.08 -16.49 0.07
N ILE A 225 -14.76 -16.47 1.21
CA ILE A 225 -15.33 -15.25 1.79
C ILE A 225 -14.22 -14.24 2.12
N PHE A 226 -13.12 -14.68 2.73
CA PHE A 226 -11.97 -13.83 3.03
C PHE A 226 -11.42 -13.15 1.78
N ILE A 227 -11.20 -13.92 0.70
CA ILE A 227 -10.70 -13.37 -0.57
C ILE A 227 -11.72 -12.40 -1.18
N MET A 228 -13.01 -12.76 -1.20
CA MET A 228 -14.07 -11.88 -1.69
C MET A 228 -14.14 -10.57 -0.91
N MET A 229 -14.06 -10.63 0.42
CA MET A 229 -14.04 -9.43 1.26
C MET A 229 -12.81 -8.58 1.00
N THR A 230 -11.65 -9.18 0.77
CA THR A 230 -10.43 -8.45 0.38
C THR A 230 -10.63 -7.71 -0.95
N VAL A 231 -11.23 -8.35 -1.95
CA VAL A 231 -11.57 -7.73 -3.23
C VAL A 231 -12.52 -6.55 -3.02
N VAL A 232 -13.58 -6.73 -2.24
CA VAL A 232 -14.56 -5.67 -1.93
C VAL A 232 -13.88 -4.49 -1.25
N VAL A 233 -13.01 -4.73 -0.26
CA VAL A 233 -12.27 -3.65 0.43
C VAL A 233 -11.38 -2.88 -0.54
N VAL A 234 -10.63 -3.57 -1.40
CA VAL A 234 -9.78 -2.92 -2.42
C VAL A 234 -10.63 -2.06 -3.37
N MET A 235 -11.78 -2.57 -3.83
CA MET A 235 -12.68 -1.83 -4.70
C MET A 235 -13.28 -0.61 -4.00
N LEU A 236 -13.75 -0.75 -2.77
CA LEU A 236 -14.35 0.34 -2.01
C LEU A 236 -13.35 1.45 -1.72
N LEU A 237 -12.13 1.08 -1.28
CA LEU A 237 -11.08 2.06 -1.00
C LEU A 237 -10.65 2.78 -2.28
N SER A 238 -10.40 2.06 -3.37
CA SER A 238 -9.99 2.66 -4.63
C SER A 238 -11.03 3.61 -5.19
N ASN A 239 -12.30 3.22 -5.20
CA ASN A 239 -13.38 4.07 -5.69
C ASN A 239 -13.69 5.22 -4.72
N GLY A 240 -13.59 4.99 -3.41
CA GLY A 240 -13.75 6.02 -2.39
C GLY A 240 -12.70 7.12 -2.52
N VAL A 241 -11.43 6.77 -2.69
CA VAL A 241 -10.35 7.75 -2.95
C VAL A 241 -10.61 8.51 -4.24
N ASN A 242 -11.01 7.83 -5.32
CA ASN A 242 -11.31 8.49 -6.60
C ASN A 242 -12.47 9.50 -6.50
N LEU A 243 -13.50 9.21 -5.69
CA LEU A 243 -14.58 10.16 -5.41
C LEU A 243 -14.10 11.35 -4.56
N THR A 244 -13.23 11.08 -3.58
CA THR A 244 -12.67 12.11 -2.68
C THR A 244 -11.75 13.07 -3.44
N ASP A 245 -11.06 12.61 -4.47
CA ASP A 245 -10.15 13.42 -5.30
C ASP A 245 -10.87 14.46 -6.18
N GLY A 246 -12.19 14.41 -6.24
CA GLY A 246 -13.02 15.44 -6.89
C GLY A 246 -13.01 16.79 -6.19
N VAL A 247 -12.57 16.87 -4.92
CA VAL A 247 -12.50 18.08 -4.12
C VAL A 247 -11.04 18.42 -3.81
N ASP A 248 -10.63 19.65 -4.17
CA ASP A 248 -9.25 20.11 -4.03
C ASP A 248 -8.74 19.99 -2.58
N GLY A 249 -7.65 19.25 -2.42
CA GLY A 249 -6.99 19.05 -1.14
C GLY A 249 -7.62 18.00 -0.21
N LEU A 250 -8.81 17.47 -0.50
CA LEU A 250 -9.48 16.51 0.37
C LEU A 250 -8.76 15.15 0.38
N ALA A 251 -8.42 14.61 -0.79
CA ALA A 251 -7.69 13.35 -0.89
C ALA A 251 -6.29 13.45 -0.28
N SER A 252 -5.54 14.51 -0.58
CA SER A 252 -4.20 14.72 -0.03
C SER A 252 -4.22 14.99 1.48
N GLY A 253 -5.19 15.77 1.97
CA GLY A 253 -5.34 16.07 3.38
C GLY A 253 -5.71 14.83 4.19
N SER A 254 -6.68 14.03 3.74
CA SER A 254 -7.05 12.79 4.41
C SER A 254 -5.91 11.77 4.41
N SER A 255 -5.15 11.66 3.30
CA SER A 255 -3.99 10.77 3.21
C SER A 255 -2.81 11.19 4.10
N ALA A 256 -2.71 12.47 4.45
CA ALA A 256 -1.68 12.97 5.36
C ALA A 256 -1.97 12.68 6.84
N ILE A 257 -3.23 12.42 7.20
CA ILE A 257 -3.66 12.14 8.58
C ILE A 257 -3.55 10.65 8.92
N VAL A 258 -3.71 9.77 7.93
CA VAL A 258 -3.62 8.30 8.09
C VAL A 258 -2.18 7.83 8.10
#